data_f879b873f992c8c55461f4ca088b2033
#
_entry.id   f879b873f992c8c55461f4ca088b2033
#
_cell.length_a   1.000
_cell.length_b   1.000
_cell.length_c   1.000
_cell.angle_alpha   90.00
_cell.angle_beta   90.00
_cell.angle_gamma   90.00
#
_symmetry.space_group_name_H-M   'P 1'
#
loop_
_entity.id
_entity.type
_entity.pdbx_description
1 polymer ?
#
loop_
_entity_poly.entity_id
_entity_poly.type
_entity_poly.pdbx_seq_one_letter_code
_entity_poly.pdbx_strand_id
1 'polypeptide(L)'
;MKHYLVEHWSYKATWHALSQQERSAFAAKIGEAVQQMASAGIRTLGFGRIDRTLDRAHQGFDFWSIWEMESQEARDAFLAGVAATGWYDYFEHANTGGPLESPEKIIAEHVLGQ
;
A
#
# COMPACT_ATOMS: atom_id res chain seq x y z
N MET A 1 -14.47 3.50 -12.28
CA MET A 1 -13.81 4.58 -11.50
C MET A 1 -12.50 4.05 -10.92
N LYS A 2 -11.43 4.76 -11.18
CA LYS A 2 -10.12 4.41 -10.63
C LYS A 2 -10.08 4.55 -9.12
N HIS A 3 -9.33 3.69 -8.48
CA HIS A 3 -9.04 3.75 -7.06
C HIS A 3 -7.54 3.96 -6.84
N TYR A 4 -7.22 4.67 -5.78
CA TYR A 4 -5.84 4.95 -5.39
C TYR A 4 -5.64 4.45 -3.96
N LEU A 5 -4.45 3.93 -3.71
CA LEU A 5 -4.15 3.35 -2.41
C LEU A 5 -2.71 3.65 -2.04
N VAL A 6 -2.52 4.10 -0.81
CA VAL A 6 -1.22 4.28 -0.20
C VAL A 6 -1.09 3.23 0.90
N GLU A 7 -0.04 2.41 0.81
CA GLU A 7 0.28 1.46 1.85
C GLU A 7 1.34 2.05 2.77
N HIS A 8 1.22 1.75 4.06
CA HIS A 8 2.25 2.05 5.05
C HIS A 8 2.60 0.76 5.76
N TRP A 9 3.90 0.50 6.02
CA TRP A 9 4.28 -0.71 6.75
C TRP A 9 5.58 -0.55 7.50
N SER A 10 5.79 -1.45 8.45
CA SER A 10 7.01 -1.60 9.22
C SER A 10 7.26 -3.08 9.50
N TYR A 11 8.47 -3.43 9.84
CA TYR A 11 8.82 -4.83 10.13
C TYR A 11 8.21 -5.30 11.44
N LYS A 12 7.68 -6.52 11.43
CA LYS A 12 7.38 -7.26 12.65
C LYS A 12 8.60 -8.06 13.09
N ALA A 13 8.60 -8.50 14.34
CA ALA A 13 9.64 -9.41 14.84
C ALA A 13 9.74 -10.69 14.00
N THR A 14 8.63 -11.17 13.46
CA THR A 14 8.59 -12.35 12.58
C THR A 14 9.44 -12.17 11.32
N TRP A 15 9.52 -10.94 10.78
CA TRP A 15 10.40 -10.68 9.63
C TRP A 15 11.86 -10.81 10.02
N HIS A 16 12.23 -10.24 11.17
CA HIS A 16 13.61 -10.31 11.67
C HIS A 16 14.03 -11.73 12.04
N ALA A 17 13.06 -12.58 12.40
CA ALA A 17 13.34 -13.98 12.75
C ALA A 17 13.66 -14.85 11.52
N LEU A 18 13.32 -14.40 10.32
CA LEU A 18 13.66 -15.11 9.08
C LEU A 18 15.16 -14.95 8.78
N SER A 19 15.73 -15.98 8.15
CA SER A 19 17.07 -15.87 7.57
C SER A 19 17.04 -14.94 6.36
N GLN A 20 18.20 -14.44 5.96
CA GLN A 20 18.31 -13.65 4.74
C GLN A 20 17.81 -14.42 3.51
N GLN A 21 18.09 -15.71 3.45
CA GLN A 21 17.62 -16.57 2.37
C GLN A 21 16.11 -16.67 2.33
N GLU A 22 15.46 -16.83 3.49
CA GLU A 22 14.01 -16.87 3.60
C GLU A 22 13.37 -15.54 3.23
N ARG A 23 13.97 -14.42 3.65
CA ARG A 23 13.51 -13.09 3.25
C ARG A 23 13.64 -12.87 1.75
N SER A 24 14.74 -13.33 1.16
CA SER A 24 14.96 -13.23 -0.29
C SER A 24 13.92 -14.03 -1.07
N ALA A 25 13.58 -15.23 -0.60
CA ALA A 25 12.55 -16.06 -1.23
C ALA A 25 11.17 -15.39 -1.15
N PHE A 26 10.84 -14.81 0.00
CA PHE A 26 9.58 -14.08 0.16
C PHE A 26 9.54 -12.84 -0.75
N ALA A 27 10.62 -12.08 -0.82
CA ALA A 27 10.72 -10.91 -1.70
C ALA A 27 10.52 -11.28 -3.17
N ALA A 28 11.07 -12.41 -3.61
CA ALA A 28 10.88 -12.89 -4.98
C ALA A 28 9.39 -13.21 -5.26
N LYS A 29 8.72 -13.82 -4.29
CA LYS A 29 7.28 -14.12 -4.36
C LYS A 29 6.47 -12.83 -4.50
N ILE A 30 6.81 -11.79 -3.72
CA ILE A 30 6.13 -10.50 -3.80
C ILE A 30 6.38 -9.84 -5.15
N GLY A 31 7.61 -9.85 -5.65
CA GLY A 31 7.95 -9.27 -6.96
C GLY A 31 7.17 -9.92 -8.09
N GLU A 32 7.01 -11.24 -8.04
CA GLU A 32 6.22 -11.99 -9.02
C GLU A 32 4.74 -11.61 -8.95
N ALA A 33 4.19 -11.49 -7.74
CA ALA A 33 2.81 -11.07 -7.54
C ALA A 33 2.56 -9.66 -8.09
N VAL A 34 3.49 -8.73 -7.87
CA VAL A 34 3.40 -7.36 -8.39
C VAL A 34 3.37 -7.35 -9.93
N GLN A 35 4.21 -8.17 -10.56
CA GLN A 35 4.22 -8.29 -12.03
C GLN A 35 2.90 -8.81 -12.57
N GLN A 36 2.32 -9.81 -11.90
CA GLN A 36 1.03 -10.37 -12.30
C GLN A 36 -0.12 -9.37 -12.14
N MET A 37 -0.05 -8.50 -11.16
CA MET A 37 -1.07 -7.48 -10.92
C MET A 37 -1.19 -6.48 -12.07
N ALA A 38 -0.11 -6.21 -12.79
CA ALA A 38 -0.11 -5.25 -13.89
C ALA A 38 -1.13 -5.62 -14.96
N SER A 39 -1.30 -6.92 -15.26
CA SER A 39 -2.26 -7.38 -16.25
C SER A 39 -3.71 -7.28 -15.76
N ALA A 40 -3.92 -7.09 -14.46
CA ALA A 40 -5.25 -6.93 -13.85
C ALA A 40 -5.63 -5.46 -13.63
N GLY A 41 -4.88 -4.52 -14.21
CA GLY A 41 -5.16 -3.09 -14.07
C GLY A 41 -4.71 -2.51 -12.75
N ILE A 42 -3.70 -3.11 -12.13
CA ILE A 42 -3.14 -2.68 -10.84
C ILE A 42 -1.69 -2.25 -11.08
N ARG A 43 -1.37 -1.00 -10.74
CA ARG A 43 -0.07 -0.42 -11.04
C ARG A 43 0.47 0.32 -9.84
N THR A 44 1.73 0.08 -9.50
CA THR A 44 2.41 0.89 -8.49
C THR A 44 3.15 2.06 -9.16
N LEU A 45 3.14 3.21 -8.47
CA LEU A 45 3.98 4.35 -8.84
C LEU A 45 5.35 4.26 -8.17
N GLY A 46 5.49 3.43 -7.16
CA GLY A 46 6.75 3.22 -6.48
C GLY A 46 6.62 2.98 -4.99
N PHE A 47 7.73 2.63 -4.38
CA PHE A 47 7.88 2.37 -2.96
C PHE A 47 8.92 3.33 -2.40
N GLY A 48 8.79 3.70 -1.13
CA GLY A 48 9.75 4.58 -0.49
C GLY A 48 9.83 4.39 1.01
N ARG A 49 10.80 5.06 1.61
CA ARG A 49 10.88 5.23 3.07
C ARG A 49 10.12 6.48 3.46
N ILE A 50 9.48 6.45 4.63
CA ILE A 50 8.83 7.65 5.16
C ILE A 50 9.91 8.70 5.45
N ASP A 51 9.75 9.89 4.88
CA ASP A 51 10.66 11.01 5.13
C ASP A 51 10.23 11.73 6.41
N ARG A 52 11.00 11.53 7.47
CA ARG A 52 10.73 12.11 8.80
C ARG A 52 11.00 13.61 8.87
N THR A 53 11.65 14.18 7.85
CA THR A 53 11.98 15.62 7.84
C THR A 53 10.84 16.49 7.36
N LEU A 54 9.79 15.88 6.81
CA LEU A 54 8.61 16.63 6.35
C LEU A 54 7.89 17.25 7.54
N ASP A 55 7.35 18.44 7.34
CA ASP A 55 6.44 19.02 8.32
C ASP A 55 5.29 18.05 8.55
N ARG A 56 5.01 17.71 9.82
CA ARG A 56 3.97 16.75 10.21
C ARG A 56 4.13 15.38 9.54
N ALA A 57 5.38 14.92 9.40
CA ALA A 57 5.67 13.62 8.83
C ALA A 57 4.95 12.49 9.59
N HIS A 58 4.53 11.46 8.86
CA HIS A 58 3.94 10.27 9.45
C HIS A 58 4.96 9.59 10.37
N GLN A 59 4.56 9.24 11.61
CA GLN A 59 5.44 8.68 12.62
C GLN A 59 5.19 7.19 12.92
N GLY A 60 4.07 6.64 12.47
CA GLY A 60 3.64 5.30 12.85
C GLY A 60 4.23 4.17 12.03
N PHE A 61 4.78 4.46 10.86
CA PHE A 61 5.31 3.47 9.94
C PHE A 61 6.62 3.95 9.33
N ASP A 62 7.37 3.02 8.71
CA ASP A 62 8.69 3.31 8.15
C ASP A 62 8.71 3.37 6.63
N PHE A 63 7.81 2.66 5.97
CA PHE A 63 7.77 2.51 4.50
C PHE A 63 6.40 2.83 3.95
N TRP A 64 6.36 3.18 2.67
CA TRP A 64 5.10 3.49 1.99
C TRP A 64 5.20 3.16 0.51
N SER A 65 4.04 2.99 -0.12
CA SER A 65 3.91 2.79 -1.55
C SER A 65 2.64 3.45 -2.05
N ILE A 66 2.60 3.71 -3.37
CA ILE A 66 1.42 4.29 -4.02
C ILE A 66 0.97 3.35 -5.13
N TRP A 67 -0.34 3.11 -5.19
CA TRP A 67 -0.96 2.22 -6.16
C TRP A 67 -2.14 2.89 -6.85
N GLU A 68 -2.33 2.56 -8.13
CA GLU A 68 -3.48 2.95 -8.92
C GLU A 68 -4.15 1.68 -9.44
N MET A 69 -5.47 1.58 -9.25
CA MET A 69 -6.28 0.45 -9.71
C MET A 69 -7.39 0.97 -10.61
N GLU A 70 -7.67 0.21 -11.69
CA GLU A 70 -8.65 0.62 -12.69
C GLU A 70 -10.09 0.62 -12.16
N SER A 71 -10.38 -0.16 -11.12
CA SER A 71 -11.73 -0.35 -10.64
C SER A 71 -11.75 -0.78 -9.18
N GLN A 72 -12.95 -0.79 -8.58
CA GLN A 72 -13.15 -1.34 -7.26
C GLN A 72 -12.84 -2.84 -7.22
N GLU A 73 -13.18 -3.58 -8.28
CA GLU A 73 -12.87 -5.00 -8.36
C GLU A 73 -11.37 -5.25 -8.37
N ALA A 74 -10.62 -4.42 -9.11
CA ALA A 74 -9.15 -4.51 -9.11
C ALA A 74 -8.58 -4.21 -7.72
N ARG A 75 -9.13 -3.22 -7.02
CA ARG A 75 -8.73 -2.91 -5.65
C ARG A 75 -8.97 -4.10 -4.72
N ASP A 76 -10.14 -4.71 -4.78
CA ASP A 76 -10.49 -5.84 -3.94
C ASP A 76 -9.58 -7.04 -4.24
N ALA A 77 -9.26 -7.26 -5.51
CA ALA A 77 -8.31 -8.30 -5.93
C ALA A 77 -6.91 -8.03 -5.39
N PHE A 78 -6.47 -6.77 -5.42
CA PHE A 78 -5.18 -6.37 -4.84
C PHE A 78 -5.11 -6.70 -3.35
N LEU A 79 -6.12 -6.27 -2.59
CA LEU A 79 -6.13 -6.49 -1.14
C LEU A 79 -6.15 -7.98 -0.80
N ALA A 80 -6.95 -8.77 -1.52
CA ALA A 80 -6.99 -10.21 -1.34
C ALA A 80 -5.64 -10.86 -1.71
N GLY A 81 -5.00 -10.38 -2.77
CA GLY A 81 -3.69 -10.86 -3.19
C GLY A 81 -2.60 -10.60 -2.17
N VAL A 82 -2.58 -9.41 -1.58
CA VAL A 82 -1.63 -9.07 -0.51
C VAL A 82 -1.81 -10.02 0.68
N ALA A 83 -3.05 -10.21 1.12
CA ALA A 83 -3.35 -11.11 2.22
C ALA A 83 -2.90 -12.55 1.91
N ALA A 84 -3.13 -13.02 0.69
CA ALA A 84 -2.79 -14.38 0.28
C ALA A 84 -1.28 -14.64 0.23
N THR A 85 -0.45 -13.60 0.09
CA THR A 85 1.01 -13.77 0.08
C THR A 85 1.60 -14.07 1.45
N GLY A 86 0.86 -13.82 2.52
CA GLY A 86 1.39 -13.89 3.89
C GLY A 86 2.05 -12.60 4.36
N TRP A 87 1.86 -11.50 3.63
CA TRP A 87 2.46 -10.19 3.95
C TRP A 87 2.23 -9.77 5.38
N TYR A 88 0.99 -9.92 5.88
CA TYR A 88 0.61 -9.46 7.21
C TYR A 88 1.20 -10.30 8.36
N ASP A 89 1.78 -11.45 8.04
CA ASP A 89 2.52 -12.24 9.04
C ASP A 89 3.86 -11.59 9.40
N TYR A 90 4.40 -10.77 8.50
CA TYR A 90 5.73 -10.20 8.60
C TYR A 90 5.77 -8.69 8.76
N PHE A 91 4.68 -8.01 8.44
CA PHE A 91 4.64 -6.54 8.43
C PHE A 91 3.43 -6.00 9.15
N GLU A 92 3.64 -5.03 10.02
CA GLU A 92 2.59 -4.12 10.46
C GLU A 92 2.17 -3.29 9.26
N HIS A 93 0.89 -3.06 9.05
CA HIS A 93 0.42 -2.50 7.80
C HIS A 93 -0.84 -1.65 8.01
N ALA A 94 -0.95 -0.57 7.26
CA ALA A 94 -2.18 0.22 7.15
C ALA A 94 -2.35 0.72 5.73
N ASN A 95 -3.58 0.81 5.31
CA ASN A 95 -3.95 1.33 3.99
C ASN A 95 -4.67 2.66 4.14
N THR A 96 -4.40 3.57 3.20
CA THR A 96 -5.13 4.83 3.04
C THR A 96 -5.50 4.94 1.57
N GLY A 97 -6.72 5.30 1.26
CA GLY A 97 -7.07 5.48 -0.14
C GLY A 97 -8.55 5.53 -0.40
N GLY A 98 -8.86 5.50 -1.67
CA GLY A 98 -10.22 5.55 -2.20
C GLY A 98 -10.24 6.13 -3.60
N PRO A 99 -11.42 6.36 -4.16
CA PRO A 99 -11.54 7.13 -5.39
C PRO A 99 -11.21 8.60 -5.12
N LEU A 100 -10.57 9.23 -6.10
CA LEU A 100 -10.25 10.65 -5.97
C LEU A 100 -11.46 11.50 -6.37
N GLU A 101 -11.66 12.56 -5.61
CA GLU A 101 -12.65 13.61 -5.90
C GLU A 101 -11.89 14.88 -6.23
N SER A 102 -12.59 15.89 -6.80
CA SER A 102 -11.95 17.18 -7.02
C SER A 102 -11.66 17.85 -5.67
N PRO A 103 -10.58 18.65 -5.58
CA PRO A 103 -10.31 19.41 -4.37
C PRO A 103 -11.49 20.30 -3.95
N GLU A 104 -12.14 20.92 -4.93
CA GLU A 104 -13.29 21.81 -4.68
C GLU A 104 -14.43 21.08 -3.98
N LYS A 105 -14.71 19.85 -4.39
CA LYS A 105 -15.77 19.04 -3.80
C LYS A 105 -15.46 18.72 -2.33
N ILE A 106 -14.24 18.28 -2.06
CA ILE A 106 -13.82 17.92 -0.70
C ILE A 106 -13.79 19.15 0.20
N ILE A 107 -13.28 20.28 -0.31
CA ILE A 107 -13.26 21.53 0.48
C ILE A 107 -14.69 22.00 0.76
N ALA A 108 -15.60 21.84 -0.19
CA ALA A 108 -17.02 22.20 0.04
C ALA A 108 -17.63 21.39 1.19
N GLU A 109 -17.26 20.12 1.33
CA GLU A 109 -17.69 19.31 2.47
C GLU A 109 -17.19 19.89 3.80
N HIS A 110 -15.95 20.40 3.81
CA HIS A 110 -15.38 21.03 5.01
C HIS A 110 -16.15 22.30 5.41
N VAL A 111 -16.61 23.07 4.43
CA VAL A 111 -17.44 24.25 4.70
C VAL A 111 -18.73 23.87 5.42
N LEU A 112 -19.32 22.74 5.05
CA LEU A 112 -20.52 22.23 5.73
C LEU A 112 -20.20 21.72 7.15
N GLY A 113 -18.97 21.37 7.43
CA GLY A 113 -18.54 20.97 8.76
C GLY A 113 -19.04 19.61 9.22
N GLN A 114 -19.35 18.74 8.28
CA GLN A 114 -19.93 17.43 8.58
C GLN A 114 -18.99 16.28 8.21
#